data_48410147da084658cde14ba2442ed2e7
#
_entry.id   48410147da084658cde14ba2442ed2e7
#
_cell.length_a   1.000
_cell.length_b   1.000
_cell.length_c   1.000
_cell.angle_alpha   90.00
_cell.angle_beta   90.00
_cell.angle_gamma   90.00
#
_symmetry.space_group_name_H-M   'P 1'
#
loop_
_entity.id
_entity.type
_entity.pdbx_description
1 polymer ?
#
loop_
_entity_poly.entity_id
_entity_poly.type
_entity_poly.pdbx_seq_one_letter_code
_entity_poly.pdbx_strand_id
1 'polypeptide(L)'
;MSNRSVPTVPGRQTMVTTGKGKEQTIIAGKPQVTSQTGKVEGGNQVDVVFVFDTTGSMDDKISALIQTCTQFVEEAGGLKLDAQFALISFGDISVRFGGDKIELVVPLTPDIAQIKHGLTYIPRNNGFGNVGESSMEAMQEVFGLPYRPKAVKVVILITDEPALQHQYKAKEVTARLTEREFLVFVIATDEPYYREMAQKNGGIWKQIGTDTDLSEILAIFKEIARKVSRVAKDVHLLGGGSVRKYLKMLPPG
;
A
#
# COMPACT_ATOMS: atom_id res chain seq x y z
N MET A 1 -45.14 17.21 -37.78
CA MET A 1 -44.18 17.02 -38.88
C MET A 1 -43.20 15.94 -38.44
N SER A 2 -43.30 14.78 -39.06
CA SER A 2 -42.67 13.53 -38.64
C SER A 2 -41.36 13.36 -39.39
N ASN A 3 -40.23 13.21 -38.68
CA ASN A 3 -38.97 12.81 -39.29
C ASN A 3 -38.74 11.32 -39.02
N ARG A 4 -38.91 10.55 -40.09
CA ARG A 4 -38.56 9.14 -40.14
C ARG A 4 -37.08 8.99 -40.45
N SER A 5 -36.35 8.29 -39.57
CA SER A 5 -35.01 7.79 -39.81
C SER A 5 -35.04 6.60 -40.76
N VAL A 6 -34.21 6.63 -41.80
CA VAL A 6 -34.03 5.59 -42.80
C VAL A 6 -33.04 4.54 -42.26
N PRO A 7 -33.33 3.23 -42.37
CA PRO A 7 -32.36 2.20 -41.96
C PRO A 7 -31.34 1.95 -43.08
N THR A 8 -30.06 1.90 -42.67
CA THR A 8 -28.95 1.56 -43.56
C THR A 8 -28.90 0.06 -43.80
N VAL A 9 -28.95 -0.34 -45.09
CA VAL A 9 -28.89 -1.73 -45.56
C VAL A 9 -27.43 -2.22 -45.55
N PRO A 10 -27.10 -3.43 -45.06
CA PRO A 10 -25.76 -4.00 -45.15
C PRO A 10 -25.39 -4.37 -46.57
N GLY A 11 -24.14 -4.09 -46.97
CA GLY A 11 -23.60 -4.30 -48.30
C GLY A 11 -23.72 -5.75 -48.80
N ARG A 12 -24.24 -5.88 -50.00
CA ARG A 12 -24.41 -7.09 -50.78
C ARG A 12 -23.05 -7.62 -51.21
N GLN A 13 -22.70 -8.84 -50.82
CA GLN A 13 -21.56 -9.57 -51.36
C GLN A 13 -21.90 -10.10 -52.76
N THR A 14 -21.13 -9.73 -53.76
CA THR A 14 -21.20 -10.26 -55.09
C THR A 14 -20.40 -11.56 -55.16
N MET A 15 -21.09 -12.69 -55.39
CA MET A 15 -20.45 -13.95 -55.78
C MET A 15 -20.10 -13.90 -57.26
N VAL A 16 -18.82 -14.08 -57.58
CA VAL A 16 -18.38 -14.39 -58.94
C VAL A 16 -18.05 -15.88 -59.00
N THR A 17 -18.87 -16.66 -59.69
CA THR A 17 -18.59 -18.07 -60.01
C THR A 17 -17.88 -18.17 -61.35
N THR A 18 -16.65 -18.63 -61.37
CA THR A 18 -16.00 -19.18 -62.56
C THR A 18 -15.55 -20.60 -62.28
N GLY A 19 -15.78 -21.48 -63.23
CA GLY A 19 -15.82 -22.92 -63.10
C GLY A 19 -14.47 -23.59 -62.93
N LYS A 20 -14.58 -24.82 -62.40
CA LYS A 20 -13.62 -25.92 -62.38
C LYS A 20 -12.24 -25.65 -61.80
N GLY A 21 -12.11 -25.96 -60.56
CA GLY A 21 -10.83 -26.10 -59.83
C GLY A 21 -11.11 -25.91 -58.34
N LYS A 22 -10.77 -26.90 -57.52
CA LYS A 22 -10.80 -26.74 -56.05
C LYS A 22 -9.76 -25.72 -55.66
N GLU A 23 -10.11 -24.45 -55.58
CA GLU A 23 -9.31 -23.44 -54.92
C GLU A 23 -9.81 -23.25 -53.50
N GLN A 24 -8.99 -23.60 -52.54
CA GLN A 24 -9.15 -23.18 -51.16
C GLN A 24 -8.86 -21.69 -51.10
N THR A 25 -9.86 -20.87 -50.95
CA THR A 25 -9.68 -19.44 -50.66
C THR A 25 -9.17 -19.30 -49.24
N ILE A 26 -7.88 -19.05 -49.10
CA ILE A 26 -7.29 -18.59 -47.83
C ILE A 26 -7.75 -17.14 -47.64
N ILE A 27 -8.75 -16.96 -46.82
CA ILE A 27 -9.14 -15.63 -46.34
C ILE A 27 -8.03 -15.18 -45.42
N ALA A 28 -7.20 -14.28 -45.93
CA ALA A 28 -6.26 -13.53 -45.07
C ALA A 28 -7.07 -12.69 -44.08
N GLY A 29 -7.47 -13.29 -42.97
CA GLY A 29 -8.00 -12.58 -41.84
C GLY A 29 -6.91 -11.68 -41.30
N LYS A 30 -7.17 -10.36 -41.24
CA LYS A 30 -6.37 -9.44 -40.41
C LYS A 30 -6.19 -10.11 -39.05
N PRO A 31 -4.97 -10.10 -38.48
CA PRO A 31 -4.82 -10.58 -37.13
C PRO A 31 -5.73 -9.75 -36.23
N GLN A 32 -6.83 -10.33 -35.78
CA GLN A 32 -7.51 -9.79 -34.61
C GLN A 32 -6.53 -9.97 -33.46
N VAL A 33 -5.88 -8.88 -33.09
CA VAL A 33 -5.28 -8.77 -31.77
C VAL A 33 -6.43 -8.85 -30.78
N THR A 34 -6.81 -10.07 -30.43
CA THR A 34 -7.57 -10.32 -29.22
C THR A 34 -6.64 -9.90 -28.10
N SER A 35 -6.75 -8.66 -27.66
CA SER A 35 -6.31 -8.27 -26.34
C SER A 35 -7.11 -9.14 -25.36
N GLN A 36 -6.60 -10.33 -25.10
CA GLN A 36 -6.94 -11.03 -23.88
C GLN A 36 -6.38 -10.15 -22.76
N THR A 37 -7.16 -9.15 -22.34
CA THR A 37 -7.10 -8.65 -20.99
C THR A 37 -7.59 -9.78 -20.10
N GLY A 38 -6.78 -10.83 -19.99
CA GLY A 38 -6.87 -11.76 -18.90
C GLY A 38 -6.73 -10.89 -17.66
N LYS A 39 -7.81 -10.68 -16.90
CA LYS A 39 -7.73 -10.28 -15.52
C LYS A 39 -6.79 -11.30 -14.89
N VAL A 40 -5.55 -10.89 -14.59
CA VAL A 40 -4.68 -11.66 -13.72
C VAL A 40 -5.35 -11.58 -12.37
N GLU A 41 -6.21 -12.56 -12.07
CA GLU A 41 -6.92 -12.63 -10.81
C GLU A 41 -5.87 -12.63 -9.69
N GLY A 42 -5.86 -11.58 -8.88
CA GLY A 42 -4.96 -11.38 -7.74
C GLY A 42 -3.63 -10.67 -8.03
N GLY A 43 -3.34 -10.26 -9.28
CA GLY A 43 -2.05 -9.66 -9.66
C GLY A 43 -1.85 -8.20 -9.25
N ASN A 44 -2.77 -7.58 -8.51
CA ASN A 44 -2.69 -6.19 -8.06
C ASN A 44 -3.23 -5.98 -6.63
N GLN A 45 -3.34 -7.05 -5.84
CA GLN A 45 -3.83 -6.97 -4.46
C GLN A 45 -2.75 -6.44 -3.53
N VAL A 46 -3.10 -5.45 -2.74
CA VAL A 46 -2.23 -4.82 -1.75
C VAL A 46 -3.00 -4.61 -0.45
N ASP A 47 -2.45 -5.09 0.66
CA ASP A 47 -2.97 -4.83 2.00
C ASP A 47 -2.00 -3.91 2.73
N VAL A 48 -2.42 -2.69 3.03
CA VAL A 48 -1.61 -1.63 3.61
C VAL A 48 -2.03 -1.39 5.05
N VAL A 49 -1.07 -1.42 5.96
CA VAL A 49 -1.29 -1.10 7.38
C VAL A 49 -0.53 0.17 7.72
N PHE A 50 -1.25 1.17 8.17
CA PHE A 50 -0.68 2.34 8.80
C PHE A 50 -0.53 2.09 10.30
N VAL A 51 0.65 2.33 10.82
CA VAL A 51 0.98 2.25 12.26
C VAL A 51 1.40 3.63 12.70
N PHE A 52 0.50 4.32 13.41
CA PHE A 52 0.64 5.73 13.77
C PHE A 52 0.96 5.92 15.24
N ASP A 53 2.03 6.65 15.49
CA ASP A 53 2.23 7.36 16.74
C ASP A 53 1.18 8.48 16.87
N THR A 54 0.46 8.48 17.97
CA THR A 54 -0.60 9.45 18.24
C THR A 54 -0.38 10.22 19.54
N THR A 55 0.88 10.28 20.00
CA THR A 55 1.29 11.07 21.16
C THR A 55 1.30 12.57 20.88
N GLY A 56 1.44 13.38 21.93
CA GLY A 56 1.32 14.84 21.83
C GLY A 56 2.31 15.49 20.87
N SER A 57 3.53 14.94 20.72
CA SER A 57 4.55 15.43 19.77
C SER A 57 4.09 15.32 18.31
N MET A 58 3.14 14.41 18.03
CA MET A 58 2.57 14.18 16.71
C MET A 58 1.35 15.05 16.39
N ASP A 59 0.81 15.84 17.33
CA ASP A 59 -0.45 16.57 17.17
C ASP A 59 -0.48 17.47 15.94
N ASP A 60 0.55 18.25 15.71
CA ASP A 60 0.66 19.16 14.56
C ASP A 60 0.80 18.38 13.24
N LYS A 61 1.36 17.18 13.30
CA LYS A 61 1.62 16.33 12.15
C LYS A 61 0.42 15.46 11.75
N ILE A 62 -0.46 15.15 12.72
CA ILE A 62 -1.59 14.24 12.48
C ILE A 62 -2.56 14.82 11.43
N SER A 63 -2.80 16.12 11.42
CA SER A 63 -3.64 16.75 10.39
C SER A 63 -3.05 16.57 8.98
N ALA A 64 -1.72 16.71 8.86
CA ALA A 64 -0.98 16.41 7.65
C ALA A 64 -1.09 14.95 7.23
N LEU A 65 -0.93 14.06 8.20
CA LEU A 65 -1.01 12.62 8.00
C LEU A 65 -2.40 12.19 7.55
N ILE A 66 -3.47 12.73 8.16
CA ILE A 66 -4.85 12.48 7.75
C ILE A 66 -5.07 12.88 6.28
N GLN A 67 -4.66 14.07 5.90
CA GLN A 67 -4.77 14.55 4.53
C GLN A 67 -3.99 13.68 3.56
N THR A 68 -2.80 13.28 3.95
CA THR A 68 -1.87 12.51 3.12
C THR A 68 -2.30 11.06 2.97
N CYS A 69 -2.75 10.41 4.05
CA CYS A 69 -3.32 9.08 3.98
C CYS A 69 -4.57 9.05 3.11
N THR A 70 -5.39 10.10 3.19
CA THR A 70 -6.54 10.27 2.30
C THR A 70 -6.09 10.31 0.83
N GLN A 71 -5.09 11.13 0.51
CA GLN A 71 -4.52 11.19 -0.85
C GLN A 71 -3.89 9.87 -1.28
N PHE A 72 -3.14 9.20 -0.38
CA PHE A 72 -2.57 7.88 -0.66
C PHE A 72 -3.63 6.86 -1.07
N VAL A 73 -4.73 6.82 -0.32
CA VAL A 73 -5.85 5.91 -0.59
C VAL A 73 -6.52 6.22 -1.93
N GLU A 74 -6.68 7.52 -2.26
CA GLU A 74 -7.22 7.97 -3.54
C GLU A 74 -6.27 7.66 -4.71
N GLU A 75 -4.96 7.87 -4.55
CA GLU A 75 -3.95 7.54 -5.55
C GLU A 75 -3.87 6.02 -5.79
N ALA A 76 -3.96 5.20 -4.75
CA ALA A 76 -4.00 3.74 -4.88
C ALA A 76 -5.20 3.27 -5.69
N GLY A 77 -6.38 3.89 -5.48
CA GLY A 77 -7.58 3.67 -6.29
C GLY A 77 -7.38 4.08 -7.75
N GLY A 78 -6.76 5.24 -8.00
CA GLY A 78 -6.43 5.73 -9.36
C GLY A 78 -5.44 4.83 -10.12
N LEU A 79 -4.57 4.10 -9.41
CA LEU A 79 -3.61 3.16 -9.98
C LEU A 79 -4.20 1.77 -10.26
N LYS A 80 -5.51 1.58 -10.06
CA LYS A 80 -6.22 0.31 -10.22
C LYS A 80 -5.65 -0.82 -9.34
N LEU A 81 -5.13 -0.46 -8.17
CA LEU A 81 -4.78 -1.44 -7.15
C LEU A 81 -6.05 -1.91 -6.45
N ASP A 82 -6.17 -3.21 -6.26
CA ASP A 82 -7.15 -3.81 -5.36
C ASP A 82 -6.57 -3.72 -3.94
N ALA A 83 -6.76 -2.55 -3.30
CA ALA A 83 -6.16 -2.23 -2.02
C ALA A 83 -7.15 -2.38 -0.86
N GLN A 84 -6.65 -2.90 0.27
CA GLN A 84 -7.27 -2.80 1.57
C GLN A 84 -6.34 -2.05 2.52
N PHE A 85 -6.93 -1.35 3.48
CA PHE A 85 -6.19 -0.53 4.43
C PHE A 85 -6.61 -0.86 5.86
N ALA A 86 -5.64 -0.81 6.78
CA ALA A 86 -5.88 -0.87 8.22
C ALA A 86 -5.17 0.29 8.91
N LEU A 87 -5.64 0.64 10.10
CA LEU A 87 -5.08 1.71 10.91
C LEU A 87 -4.86 1.24 12.34
N ILE A 88 -3.62 1.30 12.80
CA ILE A 88 -3.22 1.05 14.17
C ILE A 88 -2.68 2.36 14.75
N SER A 89 -3.16 2.78 15.92
CA SER A 89 -2.61 3.87 16.70
C SER A 89 -1.79 3.33 17.87
N PHE A 90 -0.78 4.08 18.30
CA PHE A 90 -0.01 3.73 19.49
C PHE A 90 0.54 4.95 20.23
N GLY A 91 0.94 4.74 21.47
CA GLY A 91 1.70 5.65 22.31
C GLY A 91 2.63 4.84 23.22
N ASP A 92 3.02 5.38 24.38
CA ASP A 92 3.90 4.72 25.33
C ASP A 92 3.12 3.83 26.31
N ILE A 93 3.04 2.53 26.02
CA ILE A 93 2.44 1.56 26.92
C ILE A 93 3.35 1.09 28.07
N SER A 94 4.60 1.58 28.13
CA SER A 94 5.53 1.22 29.21
C SER A 94 5.17 1.89 30.52
N VAL A 95 4.44 3.01 30.47
CA VAL A 95 4.01 3.75 31.64
C VAL A 95 2.81 3.07 32.29
N ARG A 96 3.07 2.39 33.39
CA ARG A 96 2.01 1.73 34.16
C ARG A 96 1.00 2.77 34.67
N PHE A 97 -0.28 2.58 34.35
CA PHE A 97 -1.38 3.51 34.62
C PHE A 97 -1.39 4.80 33.78
N GLY A 98 -0.56 4.89 32.76
CA GLY A 98 -0.51 6.04 31.87
C GLY A 98 -1.77 6.21 31.00
N GLY A 99 -2.38 5.12 30.64
CA GLY A 99 -3.60 5.11 29.82
C GLY A 99 -3.34 5.03 28.32
N ASP A 100 -2.10 5.16 27.87
CA ASP A 100 -1.74 4.98 26.48
C ASP A 100 -1.96 3.53 26.02
N LYS A 101 -2.31 3.38 24.74
CA LYS A 101 -2.73 2.09 24.17
C LYS A 101 -2.14 1.89 22.80
N ILE A 102 -2.06 0.62 22.44
CA ILE A 102 -1.97 0.20 21.04
C ILE A 102 -3.38 -0.25 20.64
N GLU A 103 -3.94 0.34 19.60
CA GLU A 103 -5.33 0.09 19.22
C GLU A 103 -5.45 -0.12 17.70
N LEU A 104 -6.12 -1.22 17.32
CA LEU A 104 -6.57 -1.41 15.95
C LEU A 104 -7.81 -0.54 15.71
N VAL A 105 -7.58 0.68 15.22
CA VAL A 105 -8.63 1.69 15.00
C VAL A 105 -9.54 1.29 13.84
N VAL A 106 -8.94 0.79 12.74
CA VAL A 106 -9.68 0.30 11.58
C VAL A 106 -9.07 -1.02 11.13
N PRO A 107 -9.84 -2.11 11.10
CA PRO A 107 -9.38 -3.38 10.53
C PRO A 107 -9.20 -3.28 9.02
N LEU A 108 -8.53 -4.26 8.39
CA LEU A 108 -8.35 -4.30 6.95
C LEU A 108 -9.68 -4.20 6.21
N THR A 109 -9.84 -3.12 5.43
CA THR A 109 -11.06 -2.80 4.69
C THR A 109 -10.74 -2.11 3.36
N PRO A 110 -11.50 -2.38 2.28
CA PRO A 110 -11.43 -1.58 1.05
C PRO A 110 -12.24 -0.28 1.15
N ASP A 111 -12.98 -0.08 2.23
CA ASP A 111 -13.86 1.09 2.42
C ASP A 111 -13.05 2.32 2.84
N ILE A 112 -12.80 3.20 1.86
CA ILE A 112 -12.07 4.46 2.05
C ILE A 112 -12.75 5.37 3.07
N ALA A 113 -14.08 5.33 3.17
CA ALA A 113 -14.80 6.18 4.11
C ALA A 113 -14.52 5.77 5.57
N GLN A 114 -14.42 4.46 5.84
CA GLN A 114 -14.02 3.97 7.16
C GLN A 114 -12.60 4.41 7.53
N ILE A 115 -11.65 4.36 6.59
CA ILE A 115 -10.28 4.82 6.84
C ILE A 115 -10.25 6.33 7.12
N LYS A 116 -10.93 7.13 6.31
CA LYS A 116 -11.02 8.59 6.55
C LYS A 116 -11.64 8.90 7.91
N HIS A 117 -12.70 8.19 8.27
CA HIS A 117 -13.33 8.33 9.58
C HIS A 117 -12.37 7.95 10.71
N GLY A 118 -11.70 6.79 10.60
CA GLY A 118 -10.73 6.33 11.59
C GLY A 118 -9.56 7.30 11.78
N LEU A 119 -9.05 7.88 10.68
CA LEU A 119 -8.00 8.92 10.75
C LEU A 119 -8.50 10.21 11.42
N THR A 120 -9.72 10.64 11.11
CA THR A 120 -10.30 11.86 11.69
C THR A 120 -10.51 11.73 13.20
N TYR A 121 -10.90 10.55 13.65
CA TYR A 121 -11.19 10.25 15.06
C TYR A 121 -10.15 9.33 15.68
N ILE A 122 -8.89 9.38 15.20
CA ILE A 122 -7.82 8.54 15.72
C ILE A 122 -7.62 8.82 17.22
N PRO A 123 -7.58 7.76 18.07
CA PRO A 123 -7.34 7.92 19.50
C PRO A 123 -6.03 8.65 19.76
N ARG A 124 -6.04 9.61 20.68
CA ARG A 124 -4.84 10.32 21.12
C ARG A 124 -4.24 9.65 22.33
N ASN A 125 -2.95 9.53 22.34
CA ASN A 125 -2.13 9.07 23.43
C ASN A 125 -1.36 10.25 24.06
N ASN A 126 -0.86 10.10 25.28
CA ASN A 126 -0.24 11.20 26.01
C ASN A 126 1.29 11.28 25.84
N GLY A 127 1.96 10.12 25.66
CA GLY A 127 3.42 10.03 25.54
C GLY A 127 4.22 10.33 26.81
N PHE A 128 3.57 10.83 27.84
CA PHE A 128 4.07 11.09 29.22
C PHE A 128 5.41 11.85 29.34
N GLY A 129 5.92 12.45 28.27
CA GLY A 129 7.15 13.27 28.29
C GLY A 129 8.44 12.50 28.44
N ASN A 130 8.44 11.17 28.34
CA ASN A 130 9.66 10.38 28.17
C ASN A 130 10.06 10.34 26.70
N VAL A 131 11.33 10.18 26.44
CA VAL A 131 11.85 9.98 25.09
C VAL A 131 11.61 8.55 24.66
N GLY A 132 10.85 8.39 23.59
CA GLY A 132 10.59 7.10 22.97
C GLY A 132 9.17 6.59 23.15
N GLU A 133 8.71 5.79 22.15
CA GLU A 133 7.37 5.25 22.07
C GLU A 133 7.36 3.74 21.82
N SER A 134 6.21 3.09 22.05
CA SER A 134 6.05 1.63 21.93
C SER A 134 5.85 1.16 20.50
N SER A 135 6.64 1.70 19.56
CA SER A 135 6.51 1.42 18.13
C SER A 135 6.79 -0.05 17.78
N MET A 136 7.70 -0.73 18.49
CA MET A 136 8.00 -2.15 18.22
C MET A 136 6.86 -3.06 18.69
N GLU A 137 6.23 -2.70 19.80
CA GLU A 137 5.05 -3.37 20.33
C GLU A 137 3.86 -3.19 19.37
N ALA A 138 3.67 -1.98 18.84
CA ALA A 138 2.65 -1.70 17.83
C ALA A 138 2.88 -2.50 16.54
N MET A 139 4.13 -2.66 16.11
CA MET A 139 4.48 -3.47 14.96
C MET A 139 4.18 -4.97 15.15
N GLN A 140 4.01 -5.47 16.40
CA GLN A 140 3.57 -6.85 16.63
C GLN A 140 2.10 -7.06 16.27
N GLU A 141 1.24 -6.06 16.46
CA GLU A 141 -0.18 -6.14 16.10
C GLU A 141 -0.39 -6.35 14.60
N VAL A 142 0.53 -5.84 13.77
CA VAL A 142 0.53 -6.04 12.31
C VAL A 142 0.48 -7.53 11.94
N PHE A 143 1.14 -8.40 12.71
CA PHE A 143 1.20 -9.82 12.40
C PHE A 143 -0.10 -10.59 12.64
N GLY A 144 -1.01 -10.02 13.41
CA GLY A 144 -2.32 -10.61 13.75
C GLY A 144 -3.42 -10.32 12.74
N LEU A 145 -3.19 -9.42 11.77
CA LEU A 145 -4.23 -9.00 10.84
C LEU A 145 -4.56 -10.07 9.79
N PRO A 146 -5.82 -10.15 9.33
CA PRO A 146 -6.28 -11.14 8.37
C PRO A 146 -5.95 -10.75 6.93
N TYR A 147 -4.68 -10.75 6.56
CA TYR A 147 -4.22 -10.43 5.20
C TYR A 147 -4.78 -11.39 4.15
N ARG A 148 -5.10 -10.85 2.98
CA ARG A 148 -5.50 -11.68 1.83
C ARG A 148 -4.30 -12.52 1.34
N PRO A 149 -4.49 -13.81 1.01
CA PRO A 149 -3.40 -14.74 0.71
C PRO A 149 -2.48 -14.33 -0.45
N LYS A 150 -3.02 -13.57 -1.42
CA LYS A 150 -2.29 -13.13 -2.62
C LYS A 150 -1.90 -11.65 -2.58
N ALA A 151 -2.25 -10.93 -1.52
CA ALA A 151 -1.91 -9.53 -1.41
C ALA A 151 -0.45 -9.31 -1.05
N VAL A 152 0.16 -8.30 -1.65
CA VAL A 152 1.41 -7.73 -1.16
C VAL A 152 1.11 -7.00 0.14
N LYS A 153 1.77 -7.43 1.21
CA LYS A 153 1.61 -6.85 2.55
C LYS A 153 2.53 -5.66 2.72
N VAL A 154 1.98 -4.52 3.03
CA VAL A 154 2.70 -3.26 3.19
C VAL A 154 2.45 -2.71 4.59
N VAL A 155 3.51 -2.28 5.26
CA VAL A 155 3.43 -1.55 6.53
C VAL A 155 4.07 -0.19 6.36
N ILE A 156 3.40 0.83 6.87
CA ILE A 156 3.91 2.21 6.93
C ILE A 156 3.91 2.61 8.41
N LEU A 157 5.10 2.60 9.02
CA LEU A 157 5.31 3.06 10.39
C LEU A 157 5.59 4.56 10.39
N ILE A 158 4.95 5.29 11.30
CA ILE A 158 5.06 6.74 11.41
C ILE A 158 5.19 7.13 12.87
N THR A 159 6.33 7.73 13.24
CA THR A 159 6.63 8.22 14.60
C THR A 159 7.77 9.25 14.56
N ASP A 160 7.71 10.26 15.41
CA ASP A 160 8.81 11.22 15.56
C ASP A 160 9.72 10.91 16.75
N GLU A 161 9.52 9.75 17.38
CA GLU A 161 10.27 9.30 18.55
C GLU A 161 11.03 7.98 18.31
N PRO A 162 12.12 7.70 19.03
CA PRO A 162 12.78 6.40 19.02
C PRO A 162 11.90 5.31 19.62
N ALA A 163 12.20 4.06 19.30
CA ALA A 163 11.51 2.92 19.90
C ALA A 163 12.04 2.60 21.30
N LEU A 164 11.15 2.45 22.27
CA LEU A 164 11.52 2.04 23.64
C LEU A 164 12.09 0.61 23.70
N GLN A 165 11.62 -0.28 22.82
CA GLN A 165 12.11 -1.65 22.68
C GLN A 165 12.08 -2.46 24.01
N HIS A 166 11.01 -2.34 24.78
CA HIS A 166 10.89 -3.03 26.07
C HIS A 166 10.63 -4.54 25.89
N GLN A 167 9.52 -4.89 25.28
CA GLN A 167 9.13 -6.29 25.09
C GLN A 167 9.72 -6.86 23.80
N TYR A 168 9.80 -6.05 22.74
CA TYR A 168 10.29 -6.46 21.42
C TYR A 168 11.45 -5.60 20.98
N LYS A 169 12.48 -6.24 20.45
CA LYS A 169 13.65 -5.56 19.90
C LYS A 169 13.45 -5.29 18.40
N ALA A 170 13.88 -4.14 17.93
CA ALA A 170 13.77 -3.75 16.53
C ALA A 170 14.35 -4.80 15.57
N LYS A 171 15.47 -5.45 15.94
CA LYS A 171 16.08 -6.53 15.17
C LYS A 171 15.16 -7.74 15.00
N GLU A 172 14.46 -8.12 16.06
CA GLU A 172 13.53 -9.26 16.06
C GLU A 172 12.29 -8.96 15.21
N VAL A 173 11.73 -7.76 15.38
CA VAL A 173 10.60 -7.28 14.58
C VAL A 173 10.97 -7.23 13.10
N THR A 174 12.14 -6.68 12.77
CA THR A 174 12.66 -6.60 11.40
C THR A 174 12.80 -8.00 10.78
N ALA A 175 13.38 -8.95 11.51
CA ALA A 175 13.53 -10.33 11.05
C ALA A 175 12.17 -10.98 10.75
N ARG A 176 11.19 -10.78 11.64
CA ARG A 176 9.83 -11.33 11.48
C ARG A 176 9.09 -10.70 10.30
N LEU A 177 9.27 -9.40 10.05
CA LEU A 177 8.73 -8.72 8.87
C LEU A 177 9.31 -9.30 7.58
N THR A 178 10.62 -9.53 7.55
CA THR A 178 11.32 -10.17 6.42
C THR A 178 10.83 -11.60 6.19
N GLU A 179 10.71 -12.40 7.25
CA GLU A 179 10.23 -13.77 7.18
C GLU A 179 8.82 -13.87 6.60
N ARG A 180 7.94 -12.96 7.03
CA ARG A 180 6.54 -12.89 6.59
C ARG A 180 6.31 -12.10 5.31
N GLU A 181 7.38 -11.67 4.65
CA GLU A 181 7.36 -10.99 3.36
C GLU A 181 6.56 -9.68 3.35
N PHE A 182 6.79 -8.81 4.33
CA PHE A 182 6.26 -7.46 4.33
C PHE A 182 7.16 -6.50 3.56
N LEU A 183 6.57 -5.56 2.84
CA LEU A 183 7.23 -4.32 2.42
C LEU A 183 7.07 -3.31 3.56
N VAL A 184 8.16 -2.68 3.99
CA VAL A 184 8.13 -1.79 5.14
C VAL A 184 8.64 -0.40 4.79
N PHE A 185 7.78 0.58 4.97
CA PHE A 185 8.11 2.00 4.86
C PHE A 185 8.15 2.60 6.27
N VAL A 186 9.15 3.40 6.53
CA VAL A 186 9.31 4.02 7.84
C VAL A 186 9.47 5.52 7.66
N ILE A 187 8.62 6.29 8.33
CA ILE A 187 8.67 7.74 8.43
C ILE A 187 8.92 8.02 9.91
N ALA A 188 10.17 8.24 10.27
CA ALA A 188 10.54 8.30 11.68
C ALA A 188 11.79 9.15 11.91
N THR A 189 12.05 9.41 13.19
CA THR A 189 13.32 9.99 13.66
C THR A 189 14.52 9.16 13.17
N ASP A 190 15.70 9.76 13.19
CA ASP A 190 16.91 9.19 12.62
C ASP A 190 17.55 8.13 13.53
N GLU A 191 17.01 6.92 13.46
CA GLU A 191 17.51 5.76 14.17
C GLU A 191 18.02 4.68 13.20
N PRO A 192 19.21 4.09 13.44
CA PRO A 192 19.77 3.08 12.56
C PRO A 192 18.85 1.87 12.33
N TYR A 193 18.14 1.43 13.36
CA TYR A 193 17.22 0.28 13.27
C TYR A 193 15.98 0.59 12.44
N TYR A 194 15.50 1.83 12.38
CA TYR A 194 14.40 2.22 11.49
C TYR A 194 14.83 2.19 10.02
N ARG A 195 16.04 2.68 9.73
CA ARG A 195 16.62 2.59 8.39
C ARG A 195 16.81 1.14 7.95
N GLU A 196 17.39 0.32 8.85
CA GLU A 196 17.60 -1.11 8.61
C GLU A 196 16.28 -1.85 8.36
N MET A 197 15.25 -1.56 9.17
CA MET A 197 13.92 -2.16 9.02
C MET A 197 13.32 -1.88 7.65
N ALA A 198 13.34 -0.65 7.18
CA ALA A 198 12.85 -0.28 5.86
C ALA A 198 13.68 -0.94 4.75
N GLN A 199 15.01 -0.83 4.80
CA GLN A 199 15.92 -1.32 3.77
C GLN A 199 15.83 -2.84 3.60
N LYS A 200 15.88 -3.60 4.67
CA LYS A 200 15.79 -5.07 4.63
C LYS A 200 14.48 -5.58 4.08
N ASN A 201 13.43 -4.78 4.17
CA ASN A 201 12.08 -5.11 3.73
C ASN A 201 11.65 -4.36 2.47
N GLY A 202 12.59 -3.91 1.64
CA GLY A 202 12.36 -3.38 0.29
C GLY A 202 11.63 -2.04 0.21
N GLY A 203 11.44 -1.38 1.34
CA GLY A 203 10.88 -0.05 1.42
C GLY A 203 11.93 1.07 1.48
N ILE A 204 11.53 2.21 2.01
CA ILE A 204 12.40 3.36 2.29
C ILE A 204 12.15 3.88 3.69
N TRP A 205 13.18 4.45 4.27
CA TRP A 205 13.09 5.29 5.44
C TRP A 205 13.13 6.76 5.03
N LYS A 206 12.31 7.58 5.67
CA LYS A 206 12.30 9.04 5.55
C LYS A 206 12.32 9.65 6.93
N GLN A 207 13.16 10.66 7.11
CA GLN A 207 13.26 11.36 8.38
C GLN A 207 12.05 12.28 8.56
N ILE A 208 11.47 12.24 9.76
CA ILE A 208 10.67 13.31 10.34
C ILE A 208 11.20 13.63 11.73
N GLY A 209 11.05 14.87 12.13
CA GLY A 209 11.37 15.35 13.47
C GLY A 209 10.26 16.28 13.96
N THR A 210 10.45 16.85 15.11
CA THR A 210 9.51 17.81 15.69
C THR A 210 9.27 19.02 14.79
N ASP A 211 10.27 19.40 13.98
CA ASP A 211 10.24 20.58 13.11
C ASP A 211 9.77 20.31 11.68
N THR A 212 9.42 19.06 11.36
CA THR A 212 8.99 18.69 10.00
C THR A 212 7.62 19.29 9.67
N ASP A 213 7.57 20.10 8.62
CA ASP A 213 6.35 20.79 8.24
C ASP A 213 5.37 19.92 7.41
N LEU A 214 4.13 20.40 7.28
CA LEU A 214 3.07 19.72 6.55
C LEU A 214 3.45 19.42 5.09
N SER A 215 4.15 20.34 4.42
CA SER A 215 4.49 20.21 3.00
C SER A 215 5.52 19.10 2.77
N GLU A 216 6.47 18.96 3.68
CA GLU A 216 7.47 17.89 3.67
C GLU A 216 6.81 16.53 3.90
N ILE A 217 5.90 16.44 4.88
CA ILE A 217 5.15 15.21 5.16
C ILE A 217 4.33 14.80 3.92
N LEU A 218 3.61 15.73 3.30
CA LEU A 218 2.87 15.48 2.07
C LEU A 218 3.76 14.99 0.92
N ALA A 219 4.96 15.56 0.77
CA ALA A 219 5.92 15.13 -0.25
C ALA A 219 6.44 13.71 0.01
N ILE A 220 6.79 13.38 1.25
CA ILE A 220 7.24 12.05 1.68
C ILE A 220 6.17 11.00 1.34
N PHE A 221 4.93 11.24 1.70
CA PHE A 221 3.87 10.28 1.44
C PHE A 221 3.56 10.09 -0.05
N LYS A 222 3.58 11.15 -0.84
CA LYS A 222 3.44 11.03 -2.31
C LYS A 222 4.54 10.15 -2.91
N GLU A 223 5.77 10.29 -2.43
CA GLU A 223 6.87 9.42 -2.84
C GLU A 223 6.60 7.96 -2.43
N ILE A 224 6.18 7.74 -1.18
CA ILE A 224 5.86 6.40 -0.67
C ILE A 224 4.70 5.78 -1.45
N ALA A 225 3.61 6.51 -1.70
CA ALA A 225 2.47 6.02 -2.46
C ALA A 225 2.88 5.52 -3.85
N ARG A 226 3.67 6.32 -4.57
CA ARG A 226 4.20 5.94 -5.89
C ARG A 226 5.11 4.72 -5.80
N LYS A 227 5.96 4.65 -4.77
CA LYS A 227 6.86 3.52 -4.57
C LYS A 227 6.12 2.25 -4.20
N VAL A 228 5.16 2.30 -3.28
CA VAL A 228 4.28 1.17 -2.93
C VAL A 228 3.60 0.63 -4.18
N SER A 229 2.97 1.51 -4.96
CA SER A 229 2.26 1.10 -6.17
C SER A 229 3.17 0.46 -7.21
N ARG A 230 4.38 0.98 -7.39
CA ARG A 230 5.37 0.41 -8.31
C ARG A 230 5.85 -0.94 -7.81
N VAL A 231 6.33 -1.01 -6.56
CA VAL A 231 6.88 -2.24 -5.98
C VAL A 231 5.82 -3.33 -5.89
N ALA A 232 4.58 -3.00 -5.52
CA ALA A 232 3.51 -3.99 -5.50
C ALA A 232 3.26 -4.61 -6.88
N LYS A 233 3.25 -3.80 -7.95
CA LYS A 233 3.17 -4.30 -9.33
C LYS A 233 4.36 -5.18 -9.69
N ASP A 234 5.57 -4.72 -9.36
CA ASP A 234 6.80 -5.45 -9.66
C ASP A 234 6.88 -6.77 -8.90
N VAL A 235 6.44 -6.81 -7.64
CA VAL A 235 6.32 -8.04 -6.84
C VAL A 235 5.37 -9.04 -7.53
N HIS A 236 4.25 -8.58 -8.05
CA HIS A 236 3.33 -9.46 -8.78
C HIS A 236 3.91 -9.92 -10.13
N LEU A 237 4.48 -9.01 -10.92
CA LEU A 237 4.98 -9.30 -12.26
C LEU A 237 6.27 -10.11 -12.26
N LEU A 238 7.23 -9.72 -11.41
CA LEU A 238 8.58 -10.30 -11.39
C LEU A 238 8.73 -11.37 -10.31
N GLY A 239 8.20 -11.11 -9.12
CA GLY A 239 8.29 -11.98 -7.96
C GLY A 239 7.22 -13.08 -7.88
N GLY A 240 6.24 -13.08 -8.79
CA GLY A 240 5.09 -14.00 -8.73
C GLY A 240 4.29 -13.87 -7.44
N GLY A 241 4.19 -12.64 -6.90
CA GLY A 241 3.51 -12.31 -5.65
C GLY A 241 4.39 -12.44 -4.39
N SER A 242 5.65 -12.85 -4.51
CA SER A 242 6.57 -12.98 -3.37
C SER A 242 7.55 -11.80 -3.30
N VAL A 243 7.47 -11.04 -2.20
CA VAL A 243 8.43 -9.95 -1.90
C VAL A 243 9.86 -10.47 -1.83
N ARG A 244 10.07 -11.63 -1.22
CA ARG A 244 11.40 -12.25 -1.09
C ARG A 244 12.01 -12.57 -2.46
N LYS A 245 11.23 -13.08 -3.40
CA LYS A 245 11.71 -13.34 -4.77
C LYS A 245 12.06 -12.04 -5.48
N TYR A 246 11.17 -11.06 -5.37
CA TYR A 246 11.39 -9.73 -5.94
C TYR A 246 12.69 -9.08 -5.42
N LEU A 247 12.90 -9.08 -4.10
CA LEU A 247 14.11 -8.50 -3.49
C LEU A 247 15.40 -9.15 -3.96
N LYS A 248 15.38 -10.49 -4.24
CA LYS A 248 16.54 -11.19 -4.79
C LYS A 248 16.87 -10.83 -6.25
N MET A 249 15.94 -10.20 -6.97
CA MET A 249 16.14 -9.75 -8.35
C MET A 249 16.68 -8.32 -8.44
N LEU A 250 16.62 -7.57 -7.33
CA LEU A 250 17.20 -6.24 -7.28
C LEU A 250 18.74 -6.33 -7.27
N PRO A 251 19.46 -5.41 -7.93
CA PRO A 251 20.89 -5.33 -7.80
C PRO A 251 21.27 -5.10 -6.33
N PRO A 252 22.40 -5.66 -5.87
CA PRO A 252 22.91 -5.37 -4.54
C PRO A 252 23.10 -3.85 -4.41
N GLY A 253 22.52 -3.27 -3.36
CA GLY A 253 22.61 -1.84 -3.05
C GLY A 253 23.98 -1.46 -2.48
#